data_c0bcbd9ca94d7fce4ffa5390cc05ed7a
#
_entry.id   c0bcbd9ca94d7fce4ffa5390cc05ed7a
#
_cell.length_a   1.000
_cell.length_b   1.000
_cell.length_c   1.000
_cell.angle_alpha   90.00
_cell.angle_beta   90.00
_cell.angle_gamma   90.00
#
_symmetry.space_group_name_H-M   'P 1'
#
loop_
_entity.id
_entity.type
_entity.pdbx_description
1 polymer ?
#
loop_
_entity_poly.entity_id
_entity_poly.type
_entity_poly.pdbx_seq_one_letter_code
_entity_poly.pdbx_strand_id
1 'polypeptide(L)'
;MNPPWIRSVRTALLAASTVAALAACASSTQMNGQWRNPSAGKALPVRSVVVMGIVNDATMRRLYEDTMVAALNARGVKAVQSYTRLPADGPAPQADIERIVKEAGAQSIMTTRLIRVTNEVVMSPGMVGPAGPFGWGGFYGMYSGMWGASFAIPPSINTYQNFSIDTRVFEVGELAVLWSGTSTTSPTSNSLQVTITEFVRVVVDAMAKDGVV
;
A
#
# COMPACT_ATOMS: atom_id res chain seq x y z
N MET A 1 4.16 -51.16 -10.25
CA MET A 1 3.23 -50.44 -11.17
C MET A 1 2.21 -49.72 -10.29
N ASN A 2 2.26 -48.39 -10.24
CA ASN A 2 1.31 -47.59 -9.45
C ASN A 2 -0.01 -47.49 -10.21
N PRO A 3 -1.16 -47.71 -9.56
CA PRO A 3 -2.46 -47.71 -10.22
C PRO A 3 -2.80 -46.28 -10.76
N PRO A 4 -3.52 -46.19 -11.87
CA PRO A 4 -3.75 -44.93 -12.60
C PRO A 4 -4.52 -43.83 -11.81
N TRP A 5 -5.30 -44.22 -10.80
CA TRP A 5 -6.05 -43.30 -9.94
C TRP A 5 -5.15 -42.48 -9.00
N ILE A 6 -3.96 -42.99 -8.62
CA ILE A 6 -2.99 -42.25 -7.79
C ILE A 6 -2.34 -41.12 -8.60
N ARG A 7 -2.20 -41.26 -9.92
CA ARG A 7 -1.67 -40.22 -10.81
C ARG A 7 -2.66 -39.06 -10.96
N SER A 8 -3.95 -39.33 -11.10
CA SER A 8 -4.99 -38.30 -11.25
C SER A 8 -5.18 -37.49 -9.97
N VAL A 9 -5.08 -38.09 -8.78
CA VAL A 9 -5.16 -37.40 -7.49
C VAL A 9 -3.95 -36.48 -7.27
N ARG A 10 -2.76 -36.88 -7.66
CA ARG A 10 -1.54 -36.08 -7.55
C ARG A 10 -1.58 -34.86 -8.50
N THR A 11 -2.10 -35.04 -9.72
CA THR A 11 -2.24 -33.93 -10.68
C THR A 11 -3.32 -32.95 -10.24
N ALA A 12 -4.42 -33.41 -9.66
CA ALA A 12 -5.48 -32.56 -9.14
C ALA A 12 -5.02 -31.74 -7.91
N LEU A 13 -4.22 -32.34 -7.01
CA LEU A 13 -3.65 -31.66 -5.84
C LEU A 13 -2.61 -30.58 -6.24
N LEU A 14 -1.78 -30.85 -7.25
CA LEU A 14 -0.83 -29.87 -7.78
C LEU A 14 -1.52 -28.71 -8.49
N ALA A 15 -2.61 -28.97 -9.23
CA ALA A 15 -3.41 -27.93 -9.88
C ALA A 15 -4.16 -27.06 -8.88
N ALA A 16 -4.69 -27.64 -7.79
CA ALA A 16 -5.36 -26.90 -6.72
C ALA A 16 -4.41 -25.99 -5.93
N SER A 17 -3.16 -26.41 -5.71
CA SER A 17 -2.17 -25.59 -5.00
C SER A 17 -1.66 -24.41 -5.84
N THR A 18 -1.61 -24.53 -7.17
CA THR A 18 -1.24 -23.40 -8.05
C THR A 18 -2.34 -22.36 -8.18
N VAL A 19 -3.61 -22.72 -8.12
CA VAL A 19 -4.73 -21.77 -8.15
C VAL A 19 -4.83 -20.98 -6.83
N ALA A 20 -4.53 -21.61 -5.69
CA ALA A 20 -4.53 -20.91 -4.40
C ALA A 20 -3.41 -19.86 -4.28
N ALA A 21 -2.30 -19.99 -4.99
CA ALA A 21 -1.21 -19.02 -5.00
C ALA A 21 -1.50 -17.75 -5.83
N LEU A 22 -2.50 -17.77 -6.70
CA LEU A 22 -2.92 -16.63 -7.53
C LEU A 22 -3.95 -15.73 -6.86
N ALA A 23 -4.49 -16.11 -5.71
CA ALA A 23 -5.28 -15.23 -4.85
C ALA A 23 -4.35 -14.28 -4.06
N ALA A 24 -3.29 -13.78 -4.68
CA ALA A 24 -2.44 -12.74 -4.12
C ALA A 24 -3.29 -11.50 -3.89
N CYS A 25 -3.48 -11.15 -2.65
CA CYS A 25 -4.21 -10.00 -2.16
C CYS A 25 -3.99 -8.80 -3.08
N ALA A 26 -5.05 -8.30 -3.69
CA ALA A 26 -5.00 -7.02 -4.37
C ALA A 26 -4.55 -5.99 -3.34
N SER A 27 -3.35 -5.44 -3.52
CA SER A 27 -2.81 -4.44 -2.62
C SER A 27 -3.64 -3.17 -2.70
N SER A 28 -4.01 -2.62 -1.55
CA SER A 28 -4.66 -1.31 -1.49
C SER A 28 -3.72 -0.18 -1.91
N THR A 29 -2.44 -0.47 -2.05
CA THR A 29 -1.40 0.47 -2.46
C THR A 29 -0.79 0.07 -3.80
N GLN A 30 -0.66 1.04 -4.70
CA GLN A 30 -0.03 0.89 -6.00
C GLN A 30 1.06 1.95 -6.19
N MET A 31 2.22 1.54 -6.73
CA MET A 31 3.25 2.48 -7.16
C MET A 31 2.84 3.08 -8.51
N ASN A 32 2.73 4.41 -8.58
CA ASN A 32 2.36 5.13 -9.81
C ASN A 32 3.59 5.49 -10.66
N GLY A 33 4.72 5.72 -9.99
CA GLY A 33 5.98 6.05 -10.63
C GLY A 33 7.12 5.96 -9.64
N GLN A 34 8.29 5.61 -10.14
CA GLN A 34 9.52 5.53 -9.34
C GLN A 34 10.71 5.95 -10.21
N TRP A 35 11.69 6.55 -9.55
CA TRP A 35 12.92 6.98 -10.18
C TRP A 35 14.09 6.68 -9.24
N ARG A 36 15.13 6.11 -9.81
CA ARG A 36 16.41 5.85 -9.16
C ARG A 36 17.47 6.70 -9.81
N ASN A 37 18.28 7.37 -9.02
CA ASN A 37 19.36 8.21 -9.52
C ASN A 37 20.42 7.34 -10.24
N PRO A 38 20.62 7.51 -11.55
CA PRO A 38 21.61 6.73 -12.29
C PRO A 38 23.05 7.07 -11.85
N SER A 39 23.26 8.26 -11.28
CA SER A 39 24.56 8.74 -10.81
C SER A 39 24.83 8.46 -9.33
N ALA A 40 23.91 7.75 -8.62
CA ALA A 40 24.06 7.48 -7.19
C ALA A 40 25.31 6.67 -6.81
N GLY A 41 25.88 5.93 -7.77
CA GLY A 41 27.18 5.26 -7.60
C GLY A 41 27.25 4.43 -6.29
N LYS A 42 28.22 4.79 -5.43
CA LYS A 42 28.50 4.10 -4.18
C LYS A 42 27.50 4.45 -3.05
N ALA A 43 26.63 5.44 -3.23
CA ALA A 43 25.59 5.79 -2.26
C ALA A 43 24.47 4.74 -2.18
N LEU A 44 24.40 3.82 -3.14
CA LEU A 44 23.49 2.69 -3.16
C LEU A 44 24.22 1.35 -3.10
N PRO A 45 23.65 0.30 -2.49
CA PRO A 45 22.41 0.35 -1.70
C PRO A 45 22.56 1.10 -0.39
N VAL A 46 21.47 1.69 0.09
CA VAL A 46 21.38 2.40 1.38
C VAL A 46 21.66 1.42 2.52
N ARG A 47 22.58 1.77 3.41
CA ARG A 47 22.93 0.93 4.55
C ARG A 47 22.45 1.48 5.89
N SER A 48 22.27 2.79 5.96
CA SER A 48 21.74 3.45 7.16
C SER A 48 20.91 4.67 6.79
N VAL A 49 19.75 4.84 7.46
CA VAL A 49 18.75 5.86 7.10
C VAL A 49 18.00 6.37 8.33
N VAL A 50 17.76 7.69 8.37
CA VAL A 50 16.76 8.30 9.25
C VAL A 50 15.43 8.36 8.50
N VAL A 51 14.39 7.78 9.07
CA VAL A 51 13.02 7.79 8.51
C VAL A 51 12.24 8.96 9.09
N MET A 52 11.65 9.78 8.22
CA MET A 52 10.90 10.98 8.56
C MET A 52 9.52 10.97 7.91
N GLY A 53 8.48 10.85 8.72
CA GLY A 53 7.09 11.04 8.30
C GLY A 53 6.71 12.52 8.37
N ILE A 54 6.38 13.12 7.22
CA ILE A 54 5.92 14.51 7.14
C ILE A 54 4.39 14.53 7.18
N VAL A 55 3.84 14.47 8.38
CA VAL A 55 2.41 14.44 8.66
C VAL A 55 2.14 15.10 10.02
N ASN A 56 1.06 15.89 10.12
CA ASN A 56 0.72 16.64 11.33
C ASN A 56 0.13 15.76 12.45
N ASP A 57 -0.35 14.56 12.13
CA ASP A 57 -0.86 13.61 13.11
C ASP A 57 0.30 12.83 13.74
N ALA A 58 0.55 13.07 15.03
CA ALA A 58 1.64 12.43 15.76
C ALA A 58 1.49 10.91 15.88
N THR A 59 0.26 10.39 15.95
CA THR A 59 0.01 8.95 16.03
C THR A 59 0.30 8.29 14.69
N MET A 60 -0.17 8.88 13.60
CA MET A 60 0.10 8.41 12.23
C MET A 60 1.60 8.46 11.94
N ARG A 61 2.31 9.53 12.34
CA ARG A 61 3.75 9.66 12.17
C ARG A 61 4.50 8.52 12.87
N ARG A 62 4.21 8.28 14.15
CA ARG A 62 4.85 7.21 14.92
C ARG A 62 4.61 5.85 14.28
N LEU A 63 3.36 5.56 13.99
CA LEU A 63 2.96 4.29 13.40
C LEU A 63 3.66 4.03 12.04
N TYR A 64 3.74 5.06 11.21
CA TYR A 64 4.45 4.99 9.94
C TYR A 64 5.95 4.78 10.14
N GLU A 65 6.62 5.64 10.93
CA GLU A 65 8.06 5.57 11.11
C GLU A 65 8.48 4.24 11.75
N ASP A 66 7.74 3.74 12.75
CA ASP A 66 8.01 2.44 13.39
C ASP A 66 7.86 1.28 12.40
N THR A 67 6.79 1.28 11.61
CA THR A 67 6.54 0.23 10.61
C THR A 67 7.60 0.23 9.51
N MET A 68 7.98 1.42 9.02
CA MET A 68 9.01 1.58 7.99
C MET A 68 10.39 1.15 8.51
N VAL A 69 10.75 1.56 9.71
CA VAL A 69 12.02 1.18 10.36
C VAL A 69 12.09 -0.34 10.55
N ALA A 70 11.01 -0.97 11.01
CA ALA A 70 10.96 -2.42 11.16
C ALA A 70 11.16 -3.13 9.82
N ALA A 71 10.50 -2.67 8.76
CA ALA A 71 10.61 -3.26 7.43
C ALA A 71 12.00 -3.10 6.81
N LEU A 72 12.64 -1.93 6.99
CA LEU A 72 13.99 -1.67 6.51
C LEU A 72 15.05 -2.47 7.29
N ASN A 73 14.91 -2.55 8.61
CA ASN A 73 15.79 -3.36 9.46
C ASN A 73 15.72 -4.85 9.10
N ALA A 74 14.54 -5.36 8.76
CA ALA A 74 14.36 -6.74 8.29
C ALA A 74 15.10 -7.02 6.97
N ARG A 75 15.46 -5.97 6.22
CA ARG A 75 16.28 -6.06 4.98
C ARG A 75 17.76 -5.73 5.20
N GLY A 76 18.19 -5.58 6.47
CA GLY A 76 19.58 -5.29 6.82
C GLY A 76 19.98 -3.82 6.68
N VAL A 77 19.03 -2.91 6.48
CA VAL A 77 19.27 -1.45 6.51
C VAL A 77 19.16 -0.96 7.95
N LYS A 78 20.18 -0.32 8.48
CA LYS A 78 20.13 0.32 9.81
C LYS A 78 19.24 1.55 9.77
N ALA A 79 17.95 1.40 10.08
CA ALA A 79 16.97 2.47 10.08
C ALA A 79 16.65 2.96 11.49
N VAL A 80 16.41 4.26 11.65
CA VAL A 80 15.98 4.89 12.90
C VAL A 80 14.84 5.88 12.67
N GLN A 81 13.95 5.99 13.64
CA GLN A 81 12.83 6.93 13.61
C GLN A 81 13.28 8.35 13.92
N SER A 82 12.69 9.33 13.26
CA SER A 82 12.94 10.73 13.56
C SER A 82 12.10 11.27 14.72
N TYR A 83 10.88 10.77 14.92
CA TYR A 83 9.92 11.31 15.89
C TYR A 83 10.40 11.25 17.33
N THR A 84 11.35 10.36 17.65
CA THR A 84 11.91 10.24 19.01
C THR A 84 12.78 11.43 19.41
N ARG A 85 13.19 12.25 18.43
CA ARG A 85 14.20 13.32 18.61
C ARG A 85 13.80 14.64 17.96
N LEU A 86 12.81 14.64 17.07
CA LEU A 86 12.29 15.85 16.43
C LEU A 86 10.90 16.19 16.96
N PRO A 87 10.56 17.48 17.03
CA PRO A 87 9.23 17.93 17.44
C PRO A 87 8.14 17.29 16.56
N ALA A 88 6.97 17.11 17.16
CA ALA A 88 5.83 16.51 16.48
C ALA A 88 5.19 17.48 15.47
N ASP A 89 5.28 18.79 15.74
CA ASP A 89 4.53 19.83 15.05
C ASP A 89 5.46 20.73 14.22
N GLY A 90 5.26 20.72 12.93
CA GLY A 90 5.94 21.60 12.01
C GLY A 90 7.35 21.15 11.56
N PRO A 91 8.01 21.97 10.74
CA PRO A 91 9.33 21.69 10.23
C PRO A 91 10.37 21.77 11.34
N ALA A 92 11.20 20.72 11.45
CA ALA A 92 12.33 20.75 12.35
C ALA A 92 13.41 21.71 11.84
N PRO A 93 14.13 22.43 12.75
CA PRO A 93 15.33 23.19 12.39
C PRO A 93 16.37 22.30 11.71
N GLN A 94 17.08 22.84 10.72
CA GLN A 94 18.11 22.11 10.00
C GLN A 94 19.16 21.51 10.94
N ALA A 95 19.61 22.28 11.93
CA ALA A 95 20.59 21.82 12.91
C ALA A 95 20.13 20.57 13.69
N ASP A 96 18.84 20.44 13.97
CA ASP A 96 18.30 19.27 14.66
C ASP A 96 18.29 18.04 13.74
N ILE A 97 17.99 18.23 12.45
CA ILE A 97 18.06 17.14 11.46
C ILE A 97 19.50 16.67 11.30
N GLU A 98 20.46 17.58 11.14
CA GLU A 98 21.88 17.27 11.03
C GLU A 98 22.40 16.54 12.29
N ARG A 99 21.98 16.98 13.47
CA ARG A 99 22.34 16.33 14.74
C ARG A 99 21.85 14.88 14.77
N ILE A 100 20.60 14.61 14.43
CA ILE A 100 20.04 13.24 14.45
C ILE A 100 20.75 12.33 13.44
N VAL A 101 20.97 12.82 12.23
CA VAL A 101 21.69 12.11 11.19
C VAL A 101 23.07 11.71 11.65
N LYS A 102 23.80 12.64 12.28
CA LYS A 102 25.14 12.41 12.85
C LYS A 102 25.11 11.40 14.01
N GLU A 103 24.19 11.56 14.95
CA GLU A 103 24.04 10.65 16.10
C GLU A 103 23.65 9.23 15.68
N ALA A 104 22.82 9.10 14.65
CA ALA A 104 22.43 7.80 14.09
C ALA A 104 23.53 7.16 13.24
N GLY A 105 24.55 7.95 12.82
CA GLY A 105 25.51 7.52 11.81
C GLY A 105 24.85 7.20 10.48
N ALA A 106 23.77 7.94 10.15
CA ALA A 106 23.01 7.69 8.95
C ALA A 106 23.68 8.29 7.72
N GLN A 107 23.66 7.54 6.62
CA GLN A 107 24.16 7.95 5.31
C GLN A 107 23.05 8.54 4.43
N SER A 108 21.81 8.32 4.82
CA SER A 108 20.63 8.73 4.04
C SER A 108 19.51 9.23 4.94
N ILE A 109 18.64 10.05 4.36
CA ILE A 109 17.38 10.51 4.95
C ILE A 109 16.25 10.04 4.04
N MET A 110 15.25 9.39 4.61
CA MET A 110 14.02 9.05 3.92
C MET A 110 12.90 9.98 4.39
N THR A 111 12.22 10.62 3.45
CA THR A 111 11.04 11.43 3.74
C THR A 111 9.82 10.81 3.07
N THR A 112 8.70 10.78 3.78
CA THR A 112 7.40 10.38 3.22
C THR A 112 6.36 11.41 3.59
N ARG A 113 5.61 11.88 2.59
CA ARG A 113 4.58 12.89 2.78
C ARG A 113 3.32 12.57 1.97
N LEU A 114 2.19 12.97 2.51
CA LEU A 114 0.93 12.98 1.78
C LEU A 114 0.92 14.18 0.82
N ILE A 115 0.70 13.91 -0.48
CA ILE A 115 0.64 14.97 -1.50
C ILE A 115 -0.80 15.40 -1.76
N ARG A 116 -1.71 14.42 -1.78
CA ARG A 116 -3.11 14.64 -2.17
C ARG A 116 -4.03 13.63 -1.50
N VAL A 117 -5.22 14.09 -1.17
CA VAL A 117 -6.36 13.23 -0.85
C VAL A 117 -7.42 13.46 -1.93
N THR A 118 -7.84 12.40 -2.59
CA THR A 118 -8.89 12.45 -3.61
C THR A 118 -10.05 11.60 -3.11
N ASN A 119 -11.23 12.18 -3.10
CA ASN A 119 -12.46 11.45 -2.81
C ASN A 119 -13.02 10.94 -4.14
N GLU A 120 -13.10 9.64 -4.29
CA GLU A 120 -13.74 8.99 -5.43
C GLU A 120 -15.15 8.59 -5.04
N VAL A 121 -16.11 9.13 -5.74
CA VAL A 121 -17.52 8.80 -5.54
C VAL A 121 -17.89 7.74 -6.57
N VAL A 122 -18.08 6.51 -6.11
CA VAL A 122 -18.57 5.42 -6.95
C VAL A 122 -20.08 5.33 -6.77
N MET A 123 -20.81 5.73 -7.81
CA MET A 123 -22.25 5.51 -7.89
C MET A 123 -22.48 4.10 -8.43
N SER A 124 -22.96 3.21 -7.59
CA SER A 124 -23.49 1.93 -8.06
C SER A 124 -24.95 2.15 -8.44
N PRO A 125 -25.29 2.10 -9.73
CA PRO A 125 -26.70 2.17 -10.13
C PRO A 125 -27.45 1.03 -9.45
N GLY A 126 -28.53 1.36 -8.78
CA GLY A 126 -29.38 0.36 -8.17
C GLY A 126 -29.83 -0.64 -9.24
N MET A 127 -29.72 -1.92 -8.94
CA MET A 127 -30.26 -2.95 -9.81
C MET A 127 -31.68 -3.26 -9.37
N VAL A 128 -32.61 -3.07 -10.29
CA VAL A 128 -33.91 -3.73 -10.21
C VAL A 128 -33.63 -5.18 -10.62
N GLY A 129 -33.30 -6.02 -9.64
CA GLY A 129 -33.13 -7.45 -9.89
C GLY A 129 -34.46 -8.03 -10.35
N PRO A 130 -34.47 -8.89 -11.38
CA PRO A 130 -35.60 -9.77 -11.60
C PRO A 130 -35.73 -10.62 -10.34
N ALA A 131 -36.78 -10.44 -9.61
CA ALA A 131 -37.10 -11.28 -8.47
C ALA A 131 -37.46 -12.67 -8.97
N GLY A 132 -36.51 -13.57 -8.84
CA GLY A 132 -36.65 -14.95 -9.25
C GLY A 132 -36.36 -15.22 -10.74
N PRO A 133 -36.18 -16.48 -11.11
CA PRO A 133 -36.05 -16.84 -12.49
C PRO A 133 -37.32 -16.35 -13.18
N PHE A 134 -37.18 -15.44 -14.14
CA PHE A 134 -38.23 -15.16 -15.10
C PHE A 134 -38.50 -16.47 -15.79
N GLY A 135 -39.39 -17.26 -15.18
CA GLY A 135 -39.88 -18.46 -15.79
C GLY A 135 -40.51 -18.04 -17.08
N TRP A 136 -40.19 -18.73 -18.12
CA TRP A 136 -40.79 -18.68 -19.42
C TRP A 136 -42.26 -19.12 -19.32
N GLY A 137 -43.01 -18.60 -18.38
CA GLY A 137 -44.33 -19.03 -17.96
C GLY A 137 -45.39 -17.95 -18.08
N GLY A 138 -45.55 -17.32 -19.24
CA GLY A 138 -46.75 -16.55 -19.58
C GLY A 138 -47.13 -15.46 -18.55
N PHE A 139 -48.44 -15.19 -18.41
CA PHE A 139 -49.04 -14.16 -17.55
C PHE A 139 -48.58 -14.26 -16.06
N TYR A 140 -48.46 -15.45 -15.51
CA TYR A 140 -48.07 -15.64 -14.11
C TYR A 140 -46.59 -15.27 -13.82
N GLY A 141 -45.72 -15.49 -14.81
CA GLY A 141 -44.31 -15.06 -14.69
C GLY A 141 -44.17 -13.53 -14.70
N MET A 142 -44.95 -12.87 -15.56
CA MET A 142 -45.01 -11.41 -15.62
C MET A 142 -45.64 -10.82 -14.34
N TYR A 143 -46.72 -11.42 -13.82
CA TYR A 143 -47.41 -11.00 -12.61
C TYR A 143 -46.52 -11.12 -11.37
N SER A 144 -45.82 -12.24 -11.22
CA SER A 144 -44.83 -12.39 -10.12
C SER A 144 -43.66 -11.43 -10.25
N GLY A 145 -43.22 -11.10 -11.46
CA GLY A 145 -42.19 -10.09 -11.73
C GLY A 145 -42.61 -8.67 -11.32
N MET A 146 -43.88 -8.32 -11.46
CA MET A 146 -44.39 -7.02 -11.00
C MET A 146 -44.40 -6.90 -9.46
N TRP A 147 -44.63 -7.97 -8.72
CA TRP A 147 -44.51 -8.00 -7.27
C TRP A 147 -43.06 -8.09 -6.81
N GLY A 148 -42.19 -8.68 -7.63
CA GLY A 148 -40.76 -8.73 -7.39
C GLY A 148 -40.01 -7.40 -7.55
N ALA A 149 -40.64 -6.41 -8.20
CA ALA A 149 -40.08 -5.05 -8.29
C ALA A 149 -39.93 -4.34 -6.91
N SER A 150 -40.59 -4.89 -5.88
CA SER A 150 -40.38 -4.41 -4.48
C SER A 150 -39.01 -4.75 -3.90
N PHE A 151 -38.20 -5.58 -4.56
CA PHE A 151 -36.83 -5.90 -4.17
C PHE A 151 -35.79 -5.10 -4.99
N ALA A 152 -36.07 -3.85 -5.29
CA ALA A 152 -35.10 -2.95 -5.88
C ALA A 152 -33.97 -2.70 -4.87
N ILE A 153 -32.73 -2.99 -5.26
CA ILE A 153 -31.57 -2.58 -4.49
C ILE A 153 -31.42 -1.08 -4.71
N PRO A 154 -31.52 -0.25 -3.65
CA PRO A 154 -31.38 1.19 -3.80
C PRO A 154 -29.99 1.54 -4.33
N PRO A 155 -29.86 2.62 -5.12
CA PRO A 155 -28.56 3.14 -5.51
C PRO A 155 -27.73 3.41 -4.27
N SER A 156 -26.50 2.93 -4.25
CA SER A 156 -25.56 3.23 -3.17
C SER A 156 -24.49 4.19 -3.68
N ILE A 157 -24.18 5.19 -2.86
CA ILE A 157 -23.08 6.11 -3.09
C ILE A 157 -22.01 5.73 -2.09
N ASN A 158 -20.91 5.18 -2.59
CA ASN A 158 -19.75 4.89 -1.79
C ASN A 158 -18.66 5.92 -2.09
N THR A 159 -18.16 6.56 -1.05
CA THR A 159 -17.03 7.47 -1.17
C THR A 159 -15.78 6.77 -0.71
N TYR A 160 -14.82 6.62 -1.60
CA TYR A 160 -13.50 6.06 -1.30
C TYR A 160 -12.50 7.20 -1.26
N GLN A 161 -11.63 7.17 -0.24
CA GLN A 161 -10.53 8.13 -0.16
C GLN A 161 -9.26 7.49 -0.71
N ASN A 162 -8.66 8.15 -1.68
CA ASN A 162 -7.38 7.77 -2.25
C ASN A 162 -6.31 8.75 -1.76
N PHE A 163 -5.24 8.21 -1.21
CA PHE A 163 -4.10 8.96 -0.68
C PHE A 163 -2.93 8.87 -1.65
N SER A 164 -2.53 10.00 -2.24
CA SER A 164 -1.30 10.06 -3.04
C SER A 164 -0.14 10.42 -2.12
N ILE A 165 0.88 9.58 -2.10
CA ILE A 165 2.00 9.64 -1.16
C ILE A 165 3.30 9.70 -1.96
N ASP A 166 4.20 10.63 -1.58
CA ASP A 166 5.53 10.80 -2.14
C ASP A 166 6.58 10.35 -1.11
N THR A 167 7.44 9.42 -1.51
CA THR A 167 8.55 8.93 -0.69
C THR A 167 9.86 9.21 -1.41
N ARG A 168 10.83 9.82 -0.72
CA ARG A 168 12.14 10.11 -1.27
C ARG A 168 13.24 9.68 -0.33
N VAL A 169 14.35 9.25 -0.91
CA VAL A 169 15.59 8.94 -0.21
C VAL A 169 16.66 9.91 -0.69
N PHE A 170 17.30 10.59 0.25
CA PHE A 170 18.36 11.57 0.01
C PHE A 170 19.67 11.06 0.57
N GLU A 171 20.77 11.34 -0.10
CA GLU A 171 22.11 11.19 0.45
C GLU A 171 22.38 12.29 1.47
N VAL A 172 23.06 11.94 2.57
CA VAL A 172 23.58 12.91 3.54
C VAL A 172 24.86 13.55 2.99
N GLY A 173 24.95 14.86 3.07
CA GLY A 173 26.09 15.63 2.54
C GLY A 173 25.67 16.48 1.34
N GLU A 174 25.49 15.90 0.19
CA GLU A 174 25.06 16.62 -1.02
C GLU A 174 23.54 16.83 -1.08
N LEU A 175 22.78 16.13 -0.23
CA LEU A 175 21.30 16.09 -0.23
C LEU A 175 20.71 15.71 -1.60
N ALA A 176 21.50 15.00 -2.39
CA ALA A 176 21.05 14.49 -3.67
C ALA A 176 19.98 13.43 -3.48
N VAL A 177 18.93 13.46 -4.33
CA VAL A 177 17.92 12.41 -4.34
C VAL A 177 18.55 11.13 -4.89
N LEU A 178 18.50 10.05 -4.11
CA LEU A 178 18.95 8.72 -4.52
C LEU A 178 17.81 7.93 -5.17
N TRP A 179 16.61 8.10 -4.63
CA TRP A 179 15.41 7.43 -5.10
C TRP A 179 14.16 8.26 -4.77
N SER A 180 13.17 8.18 -5.63
CA SER A 180 11.84 8.72 -5.36
C SER A 180 10.76 7.79 -5.89
N GLY A 181 9.66 7.71 -5.16
CA GLY A 181 8.49 6.94 -5.54
C GLY A 181 7.20 7.65 -5.16
N THR A 182 6.26 7.64 -6.08
CA THR A 182 4.90 8.11 -5.83
C THR A 182 3.95 6.93 -5.86
N SER A 183 3.09 6.84 -4.86
CA SER A 183 2.09 5.78 -4.75
C SER A 183 0.70 6.34 -4.50
N THR A 184 -0.30 5.53 -4.84
CA THR A 184 -1.70 5.75 -4.43
C THR A 184 -2.12 4.61 -3.51
N THR A 185 -2.67 4.97 -2.36
CA THR A 185 -3.23 4.05 -1.37
C THR A 185 -4.72 4.27 -1.26
N SER A 186 -5.50 3.21 -1.52
CA SER A 186 -6.96 3.17 -1.36
C SER A 186 -7.28 2.23 -0.20
N PRO A 187 -7.50 2.72 1.03
CA PRO A 187 -7.69 1.85 2.17
C PRO A 187 -8.86 0.89 1.97
N THR A 188 -8.61 -0.40 2.13
CA THR A 188 -9.61 -1.47 2.09
C THR A 188 -10.10 -1.85 3.49
N SER A 189 -9.51 -1.24 4.51
CA SER A 189 -9.80 -1.47 5.92
C SER A 189 -9.90 -0.15 6.67
N ASN A 190 -10.74 -0.10 7.68
CA ASN A 190 -10.83 1.02 8.64
C ASN A 190 -9.63 1.04 9.61
N SER A 191 -8.73 0.06 9.54
CA SER A 191 -7.53 -0.01 10.37
C SER A 191 -6.39 0.76 9.74
N LEU A 192 -5.98 1.86 10.38
CA LEU A 192 -4.80 2.64 9.99
C LEU A 192 -3.52 1.77 9.99
N GLN A 193 -3.39 0.88 10.98
CA GLN A 193 -2.25 -0.05 11.07
C GLN A 193 -2.14 -0.94 9.83
N VAL A 194 -3.24 -1.53 9.38
CA VAL A 194 -3.26 -2.39 8.18
C VAL A 194 -2.86 -1.60 6.95
N THR A 195 -3.45 -0.42 6.76
CA THR A 195 -3.17 0.46 5.62
C THR A 195 -1.69 0.87 5.57
N ILE A 196 -1.12 1.30 6.70
CA ILE A 196 0.30 1.71 6.78
C ILE A 196 1.22 0.51 6.55
N THR A 197 0.92 -0.65 7.12
CA THR A 197 1.75 -1.86 6.93
C THR A 197 1.81 -2.26 5.47
N GLU A 198 0.68 -2.21 4.77
CA GLU A 198 0.60 -2.54 3.35
C GLU A 198 1.33 -1.51 2.48
N PHE A 199 1.13 -0.21 2.74
CA PHE A 199 1.88 0.86 2.10
C PHE A 199 3.39 0.67 2.24
N VAL A 200 3.87 0.47 3.46
CA VAL A 200 5.30 0.28 3.75
C VAL A 200 5.84 -0.93 3.01
N ARG A 201 5.13 -2.06 3.02
CA ARG A 201 5.53 -3.26 2.27
C ARG A 201 5.73 -2.96 0.78
N VAL A 202 4.77 -2.30 0.15
CA VAL A 202 4.83 -1.99 -1.29
C VAL A 202 6.00 -1.06 -1.61
N VAL A 203 6.22 -0.02 -0.80
CA VAL A 203 7.32 0.94 -1.01
C VAL A 203 8.68 0.25 -0.82
N VAL A 204 8.86 -0.54 0.24
CA VAL A 204 10.12 -1.24 0.52
C VAL A 204 10.41 -2.31 -0.55
N ASP A 205 9.37 -3.01 -1.04
CA ASP A 205 9.52 -3.96 -2.16
C ASP A 205 9.93 -3.25 -3.47
N ALA A 206 9.37 -2.07 -3.75
CA ALA A 206 9.77 -1.27 -4.89
C ALA A 206 11.24 -0.80 -4.79
N MET A 207 11.64 -0.32 -3.62
CA MET A 207 13.04 0.09 -3.36
C MET A 207 14.02 -1.08 -3.52
N ALA A 208 13.65 -2.26 -3.05
CA ALA A 208 14.48 -3.46 -3.19
C ALA A 208 14.60 -3.89 -4.66
N LYS A 209 13.49 -3.84 -5.42
CA LYS A 209 13.50 -4.13 -6.86
C LYS A 209 14.42 -3.19 -7.63
N ASP A 210 14.49 -1.92 -7.21
CA ASP A 210 15.36 -0.91 -7.81
C ASP A 210 16.81 -0.97 -7.28
N GLY A 211 17.13 -1.89 -6.36
CA GLY A 211 18.46 -2.03 -5.75
C GLY A 211 18.84 -0.86 -4.85
N VAL A 212 17.85 -0.26 -4.18
CA VAL A 212 18.04 0.87 -3.25
C VAL A 212 18.26 0.38 -1.81
N VAL A 213 17.63 -0.76 -1.46
CA VAL A 213 17.75 -1.43 -0.15
C VAL A 213 17.92 -2.92 -0.31
#